data_06350ddf517e67acdb02551f45d7a232
#
_entry.id   06350ddf517e67acdb02551f45d7a232
#
_cell.length_a   1.000
_cell.length_b   1.000
_cell.length_c   1.000
_cell.angle_alpha   90.00
_cell.angle_beta   90.00
_cell.angle_gamma   90.00
#
_symmetry.space_group_name_H-M   'P 1'
#
loop_
_entity.id
_entity.type
_entity.pdbx_description
1 polymer ?
#
loop_
_entity_poly.entity_id
_entity_poly.type
_entity_poly.pdbx_seq_one_letter_code
_entity_poly.pdbx_strand_id
1 'polypeptide(L)'
;MTPAPGTAVLEAKGLVAGYERGLPIVKGASIRLGDREIVTILGPNGAGKSTLIKAIAGLVPISDGTVSLFGQRIDGVPAQLMVRRGLAFVPQTENVFARLTVQENLDLAAGAVPRARRAERIAAQYALFPDLARARREAAGRLSGGQRQMVAVARALIPDPKVVMLDEPSAGLSPKLVGVVFEMLRRVRDLGVAVLLVEQNARAALAISDRAYVLVDGRERLERPAAGLMDAPEVRALYLGHGAAAGVA
;
A
#
# COMPACT_ATOMS: atom_id res chain seq x y z
N MET A 1 16.10 3.85 15.99
CA MET A 1 15.67 2.88 17.01
C MET A 1 14.83 1.82 16.29
N THR A 2 15.24 0.56 16.35
CA THR A 2 14.45 -0.57 15.85
C THR A 2 13.43 -0.92 16.94
N PRO A 3 12.12 -0.95 16.66
CA PRO A 3 11.12 -1.31 17.67
C PRO A 3 11.31 -2.77 18.10
N ALA A 4 10.96 -3.06 19.35
CA ALA A 4 10.97 -4.42 19.88
C ALA A 4 10.00 -5.32 19.08
N PRO A 5 10.24 -6.64 18.98
CA PRO A 5 9.33 -7.57 18.32
C PRO A 5 7.92 -7.45 18.92
N GLY A 6 6.92 -7.25 18.07
CA GLY A 6 5.52 -7.04 18.46
C GLY A 6 5.07 -5.57 18.60
N THR A 7 5.98 -4.58 18.46
CA THR A 7 5.62 -3.17 18.47
C THR A 7 5.09 -2.76 17.10
N ALA A 8 3.89 -2.13 17.05
CA ALA A 8 3.36 -1.59 15.82
C ALA A 8 4.24 -0.44 15.30
N VAL A 9 4.65 -0.51 14.02
CA VAL A 9 5.34 0.59 13.35
C VAL A 9 4.34 1.61 12.81
N LEU A 10 3.14 1.18 12.43
CA LEU A 10 2.02 2.01 12.04
C LEU A 10 0.75 1.53 12.76
N GLU A 11 0.00 2.44 13.36
CA GLU A 11 -1.25 2.12 14.06
C GLU A 11 -2.29 3.21 13.78
N ALA A 12 -3.48 2.79 13.36
CA ALA A 12 -4.67 3.62 13.30
C ALA A 12 -5.67 3.08 14.32
N LYS A 13 -6.27 3.95 15.15
CA LYS A 13 -7.24 3.60 16.18
C LYS A 13 -8.53 4.38 16.00
N GLY A 14 -9.64 3.67 15.84
CA GLY A 14 -10.98 4.26 15.80
C GLY A 14 -11.13 5.30 14.69
N LEU A 15 -10.46 5.13 13.54
CA LEU A 15 -10.35 6.15 12.51
C LEU A 15 -11.69 6.44 11.85
N VAL A 16 -12.12 7.69 11.90
CA VAL A 16 -13.28 8.20 11.17
C VAL A 16 -12.79 9.20 10.13
N ALA A 17 -13.05 8.94 8.85
CA ALA A 17 -12.52 9.74 7.76
C ALA A 17 -13.45 9.74 6.54
N GLY A 18 -13.41 10.84 5.77
CA GLY A 18 -14.20 11.00 4.56
C GLY A 18 -13.82 12.26 3.82
N TYR A 19 -14.27 12.39 2.57
CA TYR A 19 -13.97 13.55 1.72
C TYR A 19 -14.83 14.76 2.07
N GLU A 20 -16.05 14.52 2.58
CA GLU A 20 -17.00 15.55 2.94
C GLU A 20 -17.25 15.54 4.44
N ARG A 21 -17.38 16.75 5.02
CA ARG A 21 -17.65 16.91 6.45
C ARG A 21 -19.02 16.33 6.79
N GLY A 22 -19.10 15.46 7.79
CA GLY A 22 -20.34 14.81 8.24
C GLY A 22 -20.74 13.56 7.44
N LEU A 23 -20.00 13.20 6.37
CA LEU A 23 -20.24 11.99 5.57
C LEU A 23 -19.02 11.04 5.63
N PRO A 24 -18.78 10.37 6.76
CA PRO A 24 -17.63 9.48 6.87
C PRO A 24 -17.81 8.21 6.04
N ILE A 25 -16.77 7.88 5.27
CA ILE A 25 -16.64 6.60 4.54
C ILE A 25 -15.99 5.57 5.46
N VAL A 26 -14.95 5.96 6.21
CA VAL A 26 -14.35 5.15 7.27
C VAL A 26 -15.03 5.51 8.58
N LYS A 27 -15.48 4.50 9.33
CA LYS A 27 -16.44 4.68 10.44
C LYS A 27 -15.94 4.03 11.73
N GLY A 28 -14.73 4.37 12.17
CA GLY A 28 -14.12 3.87 13.38
C GLY A 28 -13.21 2.67 13.19
N ALA A 29 -12.54 2.57 12.03
CA ALA A 29 -11.65 1.47 11.71
C ALA A 29 -10.34 1.54 12.50
N SER A 30 -9.85 0.37 12.96
CA SER A 30 -8.57 0.23 13.64
C SER A 30 -7.71 -0.80 12.91
N ILE A 31 -6.45 -0.44 12.63
CA ILE A 31 -5.49 -1.35 12.00
C ILE A 31 -4.11 -1.16 12.63
N ARG A 32 -3.31 -2.22 12.61
CA ARG A 32 -1.91 -2.22 13.07
C ARG A 32 -1.03 -2.89 12.03
N LEU A 33 0.17 -2.37 11.86
CA LEU A 33 1.22 -2.93 11.04
C LEU A 33 2.48 -3.07 11.91
N GLY A 34 3.02 -4.27 12.00
CA GLY A 34 4.27 -4.59 12.69
C GLY A 34 5.51 -4.25 11.84
N ASP A 35 6.69 -4.34 12.46
CA ASP A 35 7.96 -4.21 11.75
C ASP A 35 8.16 -5.37 10.78
N ARG A 36 8.59 -5.08 9.54
CA ARG A 36 8.82 -6.08 8.47
C ARG A 36 7.61 -6.99 8.20
N GLU A 37 6.43 -6.52 8.47
CA GLU A 37 5.18 -7.24 8.25
C GLU A 37 4.54 -6.81 6.94
N ILE A 38 3.89 -7.74 6.24
CA ILE A 38 2.95 -7.44 5.16
C ILE A 38 1.54 -7.65 5.72
N VAL A 39 0.78 -6.57 5.82
CA VAL A 39 -0.63 -6.59 6.22
C VAL A 39 -1.49 -6.20 5.03
N THR A 40 -2.51 -7.00 4.73
CA THR A 40 -3.46 -6.70 3.66
C THR A 40 -4.82 -6.29 4.22
N ILE A 41 -5.38 -5.23 3.67
CA ILE A 41 -6.76 -4.81 3.88
C ILE A 41 -7.60 -5.32 2.71
N LEU A 42 -8.51 -6.23 3.01
CA LEU A 42 -9.46 -6.83 2.07
C LEU A 42 -10.86 -6.26 2.28
N GLY A 43 -11.72 -6.46 1.31
CA GLY A 43 -13.14 -6.09 1.41
C GLY A 43 -13.77 -5.81 0.06
N PRO A 44 -15.10 -5.75 -0.03
CA PRO A 44 -15.80 -5.47 -1.27
C PRO A 44 -15.49 -4.07 -1.81
N ASN A 45 -15.91 -3.81 -3.06
CA ASN A 45 -15.83 -2.47 -3.62
C ASN A 45 -16.73 -1.53 -2.83
N GLY A 46 -16.25 -0.29 -2.59
CA GLY A 46 -16.96 0.68 -1.77
C GLY A 46 -16.84 0.47 -0.25
N ALA A 47 -16.12 -0.55 0.24
CA ALA A 47 -15.94 -0.80 1.68
C ALA A 47 -15.14 0.29 2.42
N GLY A 48 -14.51 1.24 1.70
CA GLY A 48 -13.71 2.31 2.29
C GLY A 48 -12.21 2.03 2.37
N LYS A 49 -11.71 0.95 1.76
CA LYS A 49 -10.29 0.54 1.80
C LYS A 49 -9.33 1.65 1.34
N SER A 50 -9.54 2.18 0.13
CA SER A 50 -8.72 3.26 -0.41
C SER A 50 -8.84 4.56 0.39
N THR A 51 -10.03 4.83 0.95
CA THR A 51 -10.24 6.00 1.82
C THR A 51 -9.46 5.84 3.13
N LEU A 52 -9.44 4.64 3.72
CA LEU A 52 -8.69 4.34 4.94
C LEU A 52 -7.18 4.57 4.74
N ILE A 53 -6.61 3.98 3.69
CA ILE A 53 -5.16 4.11 3.43
C ILE A 53 -4.78 5.56 3.06
N LYS A 54 -5.64 6.27 2.33
CA LYS A 54 -5.46 7.70 2.00
C LYS A 54 -5.59 8.60 3.23
N ALA A 55 -6.48 8.28 4.18
CA ALA A 55 -6.58 9.01 5.44
C ALA A 55 -5.30 8.86 6.27
N ILE A 56 -4.77 7.63 6.38
CA ILE A 56 -3.48 7.36 7.02
C ILE A 56 -2.33 8.12 6.34
N ALA A 57 -2.36 8.22 5.00
CA ALA A 57 -1.37 8.98 4.22
C ALA A 57 -1.51 10.51 4.34
N GLY A 58 -2.54 11.03 5.03
CA GLY A 58 -2.80 12.47 5.14
C GLY A 58 -3.40 13.11 3.88
N LEU A 59 -4.04 12.30 3.02
CA LEU A 59 -4.69 12.74 1.78
C LEU A 59 -6.21 12.90 1.92
N VAL A 60 -6.80 12.33 2.97
CA VAL A 60 -8.23 12.44 3.29
C VAL A 60 -8.35 12.95 4.72
N PRO A 61 -9.24 13.92 4.99
CA PRO A 61 -9.46 14.43 6.33
C PRO A 61 -9.90 13.34 7.31
N ILE A 62 -9.29 13.35 8.50
CA ILE A 62 -9.67 12.55 9.65
C ILE A 62 -10.55 13.42 10.54
N SER A 63 -11.75 12.96 10.88
CA SER A 63 -12.68 13.65 11.77
C SER A 63 -12.63 13.12 13.21
N ASP A 64 -12.20 11.88 13.42
CA ASP A 64 -12.03 11.27 14.73
C ASP A 64 -11.03 10.09 14.65
N GLY A 65 -10.52 9.66 15.80
CA GLY A 65 -9.50 8.64 15.92
C GLY A 65 -8.08 9.19 15.85
N THR A 66 -7.11 8.29 15.80
CA THR A 66 -5.68 8.66 15.81
C THR A 66 -4.89 7.78 14.84
N VAL A 67 -3.84 8.36 14.27
CA VAL A 67 -2.82 7.61 13.52
C VAL A 67 -1.47 7.85 14.14
N SER A 68 -0.72 6.79 14.41
CA SER A 68 0.66 6.90 14.90
C SER A 68 1.63 6.11 14.01
N LEU A 69 2.81 6.66 13.81
CA LEU A 69 3.93 6.06 13.11
C LEU A 69 5.13 6.03 14.08
N PHE A 70 5.68 4.86 14.36
CA PHE A 70 6.72 4.65 15.40
C PHE A 70 6.34 5.26 16.76
N GLY A 71 5.07 5.16 17.15
CA GLY A 71 4.54 5.73 18.40
C GLY A 71 4.33 7.25 18.37
N GLN A 72 4.67 7.95 17.29
CA GLN A 72 4.42 9.38 17.14
C GLN A 72 3.13 9.63 16.37
N ARG A 73 2.26 10.50 16.88
CA ARG A 73 1.03 10.90 16.18
C ARG A 73 1.36 11.58 14.85
N ILE A 74 0.64 11.17 13.80
CA ILE A 74 0.76 11.71 12.45
C ILE A 74 -0.58 12.14 11.85
N ASP A 75 -1.69 11.95 12.53
CA ASP A 75 -2.99 12.49 12.13
C ASP A 75 -2.90 14.02 12.00
N GLY A 76 -3.41 14.57 10.90
CA GLY A 76 -3.29 15.99 10.56
C GLY A 76 -1.93 16.42 9.97
N VAL A 77 -0.97 15.53 9.86
CA VAL A 77 0.28 15.82 9.14
C VAL A 77 0.01 15.82 7.62
N PRO A 78 0.38 16.88 6.88
CA PRO A 78 0.22 16.92 5.44
C PRO A 78 0.97 15.77 4.73
N ALA A 79 0.35 15.18 3.69
CA ALA A 79 0.88 14.02 2.97
C ALA A 79 2.31 14.21 2.46
N GLN A 80 2.68 15.42 2.00
CA GLN A 80 4.04 15.73 1.52
C GLN A 80 5.12 15.62 2.61
N LEU A 81 4.74 15.66 3.88
CA LEU A 81 5.66 15.50 5.01
C LEU A 81 5.78 14.05 5.48
N MET A 82 4.87 13.15 5.07
CA MET A 82 4.87 11.75 5.48
C MET A 82 6.16 11.02 5.05
N VAL A 83 6.66 11.33 3.86
CA VAL A 83 7.91 10.75 3.33
C VAL A 83 9.09 11.02 4.27
N ARG A 84 9.19 12.23 4.84
CA ARG A 84 10.25 12.59 5.79
C ARG A 84 10.11 11.88 7.13
N ARG A 85 8.92 11.36 7.44
CA ARG A 85 8.64 10.56 8.64
C ARG A 85 8.83 9.06 8.41
N GLY A 86 9.19 8.66 7.19
CA GLY A 86 9.45 7.27 6.85
C GLY A 86 8.22 6.51 6.34
N LEU A 87 7.14 7.20 5.94
CA LEU A 87 5.93 6.63 5.36
C LEU A 87 5.84 7.02 3.88
N ALA A 88 5.82 6.04 2.98
CA ALA A 88 5.57 6.25 1.56
C ALA A 88 4.20 5.69 1.16
N PHE A 89 3.54 6.32 0.20
CA PHE A 89 2.25 5.91 -0.35
C PHE A 89 2.32 5.79 -1.86
N VAL A 90 1.84 4.66 -2.39
CA VAL A 90 1.72 4.38 -3.82
C VAL A 90 0.23 4.30 -4.15
N PRO A 91 -0.34 5.29 -4.86
CA PRO A 91 -1.75 5.26 -5.26
C PRO A 91 -1.99 4.25 -6.39
N GLN A 92 -3.26 3.85 -6.57
CA GLN A 92 -3.68 2.92 -7.61
C GLN A 92 -3.43 3.46 -9.02
N THR A 93 -3.73 4.74 -9.25
CA THR A 93 -3.61 5.42 -10.54
C THR A 93 -2.64 6.60 -10.45
N GLU A 94 -2.16 7.09 -11.58
CA GLU A 94 -1.26 8.26 -11.68
C GLU A 94 0.01 8.13 -10.83
N ASN A 95 0.46 6.88 -10.61
CA ASN A 95 1.59 6.56 -9.75
C ASN A 95 2.95 6.74 -10.43
N VAL A 96 2.97 7.03 -11.75
CA VAL A 96 4.18 7.35 -12.52
C VAL A 96 3.94 8.55 -13.45
N PHE A 97 5.00 9.29 -13.77
CA PHE A 97 4.97 10.33 -14.80
C PHE A 97 5.18 9.69 -16.18
N ALA A 98 4.09 9.37 -16.87
CA ALA A 98 4.09 8.56 -18.10
C ALA A 98 4.94 9.16 -19.24
N ARG A 99 5.07 10.49 -19.32
CA ARG A 99 5.85 11.19 -20.35
C ARG A 99 7.35 11.25 -20.05
N LEU A 100 7.73 11.04 -18.80
CA LEU A 100 9.12 11.02 -18.36
C LEU A 100 9.70 9.61 -18.50
N THR A 101 11.01 9.53 -18.71
CA THR A 101 11.76 8.27 -18.68
C THR A 101 11.73 7.64 -17.28
N VAL A 102 12.09 6.37 -17.20
CA VAL A 102 12.29 5.70 -15.90
C VAL A 102 13.30 6.48 -15.06
N GLN A 103 14.44 6.88 -15.67
CA GLN A 103 15.46 7.67 -14.95
C GLN A 103 14.90 8.97 -14.39
N GLU A 104 14.20 9.76 -15.19
CA GLU A 104 13.61 11.03 -14.75
C GLU A 104 12.54 10.84 -13.66
N ASN A 105 11.75 9.75 -13.72
CA ASN A 105 10.84 9.38 -12.65
C ASN A 105 11.56 9.14 -11.31
N LEU A 106 12.71 8.45 -11.35
CA LEU A 106 13.52 8.21 -10.15
C LEU A 106 14.25 9.48 -9.68
N ASP A 107 14.75 10.31 -10.60
CA ASP A 107 15.41 11.58 -10.28
C ASP A 107 14.47 12.53 -9.54
N LEU A 108 13.21 12.63 -9.97
CA LEU A 108 12.18 13.42 -9.28
C LEU A 108 11.96 12.93 -7.83
N ALA A 109 11.85 11.63 -7.64
CA ALA A 109 11.69 11.06 -6.30
C ALA A 109 12.95 11.29 -5.43
N ALA A 110 14.14 11.26 -6.04
CA ALA A 110 15.41 11.56 -5.39
C ALA A 110 15.52 13.03 -4.92
N GLY A 111 14.66 13.92 -5.41
CA GLY A 111 14.55 15.29 -4.90
C GLY A 111 14.26 15.36 -3.40
N ALA A 112 13.59 14.35 -2.83
CA ALA A 112 13.33 14.24 -1.39
C ALA A 112 14.55 13.79 -0.56
N VAL A 113 15.66 13.41 -1.21
CA VAL A 113 16.88 12.88 -0.57
C VAL A 113 18.03 13.91 -0.66
N PRO A 114 18.88 14.01 0.36
CA PRO A 114 20.09 14.86 0.31
C PRO A 114 20.91 14.57 -0.96
N ARG A 115 21.40 15.62 -1.61
CA ARG A 115 22.08 15.54 -2.91
C ARG A 115 23.20 14.48 -2.95
N ALA A 116 23.97 14.38 -1.88
CA ALA A 116 25.08 13.43 -1.77
C ALA A 116 24.63 11.95 -1.83
N ARG A 117 23.38 11.64 -1.47
CA ARG A 117 22.86 10.26 -1.45
C ARG A 117 22.00 9.88 -2.67
N ARG A 118 21.67 10.83 -3.53
CA ARG A 118 20.71 10.60 -4.64
C ARG A 118 21.17 9.49 -5.59
N ALA A 119 22.43 9.55 -6.02
CA ALA A 119 22.98 8.56 -6.95
C ALA A 119 22.98 7.15 -6.34
N GLU A 120 23.39 7.01 -5.07
CA GLU A 120 23.37 5.77 -4.31
C GLU A 120 21.93 5.19 -4.24
N ARG A 121 20.94 6.04 -3.90
CA ARG A 121 19.55 5.61 -3.73
C ARG A 121 18.91 5.17 -5.06
N ILE A 122 19.23 5.85 -6.16
CA ILE A 122 18.78 5.46 -7.50
C ILE A 122 19.44 4.14 -7.94
N ALA A 123 20.76 4.00 -7.72
CA ALA A 123 21.48 2.77 -8.03
C ALA A 123 20.92 1.56 -7.26
N ALA A 124 20.53 1.74 -5.99
CA ALA A 124 19.87 0.71 -5.20
C ALA A 124 18.54 0.25 -5.82
N GLN A 125 17.75 1.17 -6.42
CA GLN A 125 16.52 0.79 -7.11
C GLN A 125 16.81 -0.02 -8.39
N TYR A 126 17.84 0.33 -9.15
CA TYR A 126 18.21 -0.44 -10.32
C TYR A 126 18.78 -1.83 -9.98
N ALA A 127 19.45 -1.97 -8.83
CA ALA A 127 19.87 -3.28 -8.32
C ALA A 127 18.67 -4.14 -7.89
N LEU A 128 17.67 -3.52 -7.24
CA LEU A 128 16.44 -4.21 -6.83
C LEU A 128 15.56 -4.59 -8.02
N PHE A 129 15.51 -3.73 -9.05
CA PHE A 129 14.67 -3.87 -10.25
C PHE A 129 15.52 -3.84 -11.53
N PRO A 130 16.24 -4.95 -11.89
CA PRO A 130 17.10 -4.97 -13.09
C PRO A 130 16.37 -4.65 -14.40
N ASP A 131 15.07 -4.96 -14.48
CA ASP A 131 14.25 -4.62 -15.65
C ASP A 131 14.13 -3.11 -15.85
N LEU A 132 14.03 -2.34 -14.78
CA LEU A 132 14.04 -0.88 -14.85
C LEU A 132 15.41 -0.34 -15.27
N ALA A 133 16.50 -0.98 -14.85
CA ALA A 133 17.84 -0.59 -15.28
C ALA A 133 18.00 -0.72 -16.81
N ARG A 134 17.44 -1.78 -17.41
CA ARG A 134 17.42 -1.98 -18.87
C ARG A 134 16.55 -0.92 -19.58
N ALA A 135 15.41 -0.59 -19.02
CA ALA A 135 14.43 0.36 -19.55
C ALA A 135 14.69 1.82 -19.11
N ARG A 136 15.83 2.14 -18.50
CA ARG A 136 16.07 3.43 -17.83
C ARG A 136 15.83 4.67 -18.69
N ARG A 137 16.02 4.54 -20.01
CA ARG A 137 15.86 5.63 -21.02
C ARG A 137 14.48 5.59 -21.69
N GLU A 138 13.65 4.62 -21.40
CA GLU A 138 12.32 4.48 -21.96
C GLU A 138 11.33 5.36 -21.19
N ALA A 139 10.38 5.99 -21.92
CA ALA A 139 9.29 6.70 -21.29
C ALA A 139 8.41 5.73 -20.48
N ALA A 140 8.06 6.06 -19.24
CA ALA A 140 7.31 5.18 -18.34
C ALA A 140 5.94 4.75 -18.92
N GLY A 141 5.34 5.59 -19.77
CA GLY A 141 4.08 5.26 -20.45
C GLY A 141 4.18 4.11 -21.48
N ARG A 142 5.38 3.79 -21.96
CA ARG A 142 5.62 2.67 -22.91
C ARG A 142 5.87 1.35 -22.21
N LEU A 143 6.07 1.35 -20.92
CA LEU A 143 6.34 0.17 -20.12
C LEU A 143 5.09 -0.73 -20.01
N SER A 144 5.29 -2.02 -19.77
CA SER A 144 4.21 -2.92 -19.35
C SER A 144 3.59 -2.47 -18.02
N GLY A 145 2.37 -2.92 -17.71
CA GLY A 145 1.71 -2.60 -16.44
C GLY A 145 2.57 -2.98 -15.23
N GLY A 146 3.17 -4.17 -15.23
CA GLY A 146 4.05 -4.60 -14.15
C GLY A 146 5.32 -3.76 -14.03
N GLN A 147 5.93 -3.36 -15.16
CA GLN A 147 7.09 -2.46 -15.12
C GLN A 147 6.72 -1.06 -14.62
N ARG A 148 5.55 -0.52 -15.01
CA ARG A 148 5.06 0.74 -14.43
C ARG A 148 4.89 0.64 -12.92
N GLN A 149 4.35 -0.48 -12.44
CA GLN A 149 4.21 -0.70 -11.00
C GLN A 149 5.57 -0.78 -10.29
N MET A 150 6.57 -1.42 -10.91
CA MET A 150 7.95 -1.41 -10.40
C MET A 150 8.51 0.03 -10.31
N VAL A 151 8.26 0.89 -11.32
CA VAL A 151 8.68 2.31 -11.27
C VAL A 151 8.00 3.03 -10.10
N ALA A 152 6.70 2.83 -9.90
CA ALA A 152 5.96 3.44 -8.80
C ALA A 152 6.52 3.04 -7.43
N VAL A 153 6.79 1.75 -7.23
CA VAL A 153 7.40 1.25 -5.98
C VAL A 153 8.84 1.72 -5.83
N ALA A 154 9.65 1.68 -6.90
CA ALA A 154 11.03 2.19 -6.86
C ALA A 154 11.06 3.67 -6.44
N ARG A 155 10.18 4.51 -6.98
CA ARG A 155 10.03 5.92 -6.56
C ARG A 155 9.71 6.04 -5.08
N ALA A 156 8.80 5.22 -4.57
CA ALA A 156 8.41 5.21 -3.16
C ALA A 156 9.55 4.78 -2.23
N LEU A 157 10.47 3.91 -2.70
CA LEU A 157 11.61 3.40 -1.93
C LEU A 157 12.83 4.31 -1.92
N ILE A 158 12.97 5.26 -2.86
CA ILE A 158 14.13 6.17 -2.92
C ILE A 158 14.36 6.93 -1.61
N PRO A 159 13.32 7.49 -0.94
CA PRO A 159 13.50 8.21 0.32
C PRO A 159 13.88 7.35 1.53
N ASP A 160 14.04 6.03 1.37
CA ASP A 160 14.33 5.08 2.43
C ASP A 160 13.20 4.93 3.48
N PRO A 161 11.95 4.72 3.05
CA PRO A 161 10.85 4.61 3.98
C PRO A 161 10.98 3.35 4.84
N LYS A 162 10.36 3.36 6.01
CA LYS A 162 10.20 2.18 6.86
C LYS A 162 8.85 1.52 6.68
N VAL A 163 7.88 2.27 6.15
CA VAL A 163 6.54 1.79 5.83
C VAL A 163 6.21 2.22 4.40
N VAL A 164 5.73 1.28 3.60
CA VAL A 164 5.17 1.55 2.27
C VAL A 164 3.71 1.10 2.27
N MET A 165 2.82 2.00 1.86
CA MET A 165 1.41 1.72 1.68
C MET A 165 1.07 1.70 0.19
N LEU A 166 0.31 0.69 -0.25
CA LEU A 166 -0.07 0.53 -1.66
C LEU A 166 -1.59 0.34 -1.80
N ASP A 167 -2.17 1.09 -2.71
CA ASP A 167 -3.60 1.02 -3.04
C ASP A 167 -3.78 0.25 -4.36
N GLU A 168 -4.25 -1.00 -4.26
CA GLU A 168 -4.55 -1.93 -5.37
C GLU A 168 -3.45 -2.03 -6.44
N PRO A 169 -2.19 -2.37 -6.07
CA PRO A 169 -1.08 -2.39 -7.03
C PRO A 169 -1.22 -3.46 -8.11
N SER A 170 -2.11 -4.45 -7.95
CA SER A 170 -2.34 -5.48 -8.95
C SER A 170 -3.51 -5.19 -9.90
N ALA A 171 -4.22 -4.07 -9.71
CA ALA A 171 -5.40 -3.74 -10.51
C ALA A 171 -5.09 -3.65 -12.01
N GLY A 172 -5.91 -4.33 -12.83
CA GLY A 172 -5.76 -4.31 -14.28
C GLY A 172 -4.54 -5.08 -14.84
N LEU A 173 -3.82 -5.81 -14.00
CA LEU A 173 -2.68 -6.62 -14.43
C LEU A 173 -3.10 -8.05 -14.81
N SER A 174 -2.39 -8.65 -15.78
CA SER A 174 -2.53 -10.08 -16.06
C SER A 174 -2.06 -10.94 -14.87
N PRO A 175 -2.55 -12.18 -14.70
CA PRO A 175 -2.16 -13.05 -13.60
C PRO A 175 -0.65 -13.24 -13.45
N LYS A 176 0.09 -13.32 -14.56
CA LYS A 176 1.55 -13.40 -14.55
C LYS A 176 2.19 -12.15 -13.94
N LEU A 177 1.70 -10.95 -14.29
CA LEU A 177 2.23 -9.70 -13.79
C LEU A 177 1.85 -9.46 -12.32
N VAL A 178 0.68 -9.92 -11.89
CA VAL A 178 0.29 -9.94 -10.46
C VAL A 178 1.33 -10.69 -9.64
N GLY A 179 1.74 -11.91 -10.07
CA GLY A 179 2.79 -12.67 -9.39
C GLY A 179 4.11 -11.90 -9.28
N VAL A 180 4.51 -11.21 -10.36
CA VAL A 180 5.73 -10.39 -10.37
C VAL A 180 5.64 -9.23 -9.36
N VAL A 181 4.51 -8.53 -9.30
CA VAL A 181 4.30 -7.42 -8.35
C VAL A 181 4.32 -7.92 -6.91
N PHE A 182 3.67 -9.03 -6.61
CA PHE A 182 3.65 -9.55 -5.25
C PHE A 182 5.01 -10.11 -4.79
N GLU A 183 5.76 -10.74 -5.69
CA GLU A 183 7.13 -11.14 -5.37
C GLU A 183 8.02 -9.91 -5.11
N MET A 184 7.84 -8.84 -5.85
CA MET A 184 8.50 -7.56 -5.58
C MET A 184 8.18 -7.05 -4.17
N LEU A 185 6.92 -7.11 -3.71
CA LEU A 185 6.54 -6.65 -2.37
C LEU A 185 7.17 -7.52 -1.27
N ARG A 186 7.32 -8.84 -1.48
CA ARG A 186 8.08 -9.70 -0.57
C ARG A 186 9.53 -9.23 -0.44
N ARG A 187 10.20 -8.94 -1.55
CA ARG A 187 11.57 -8.42 -1.54
C ARG A 187 11.66 -7.09 -0.81
N VAL A 188 10.68 -6.19 -0.97
CA VAL A 188 10.61 -4.92 -0.25
C VAL A 188 10.53 -5.17 1.26
N ARG A 189 9.69 -6.11 1.72
CA ARG A 189 9.62 -6.51 3.14
C ARG A 189 10.96 -7.07 3.62
N ASP A 190 11.60 -7.93 2.83
CA ASP A 190 12.87 -8.58 3.19
C ASP A 190 14.03 -7.57 3.32
N LEU A 191 13.92 -6.40 2.67
CA LEU A 191 14.79 -5.24 2.89
C LEU A 191 14.51 -4.50 4.22
N GLY A 192 13.54 -4.95 5.01
CA GLY A 192 13.19 -4.35 6.30
C GLY A 192 12.13 -3.26 6.23
N VAL A 193 11.35 -3.21 5.16
CA VAL A 193 10.25 -2.25 4.98
C VAL A 193 8.93 -2.95 5.30
N ALA A 194 8.13 -2.39 6.21
CA ALA A 194 6.78 -2.88 6.47
C ALA A 194 5.82 -2.45 5.34
N VAL A 195 4.89 -3.33 4.96
CA VAL A 195 4.01 -3.12 3.81
C VAL A 195 2.55 -3.18 4.25
N LEU A 196 1.80 -2.09 4.04
CA LEU A 196 0.34 -2.08 4.17
C LEU A 196 -0.26 -2.10 2.76
N LEU A 197 -1.00 -3.15 2.45
CA LEU A 197 -1.54 -3.41 1.14
C LEU A 197 -3.06 -3.34 1.15
N VAL A 198 -3.66 -2.56 0.28
CA VAL A 198 -5.07 -2.65 -0.06
C VAL A 198 -5.19 -3.44 -1.35
N GLU A 199 -6.02 -4.47 -1.37
CA GLU A 199 -6.19 -5.31 -2.55
C GLU A 199 -7.63 -5.84 -2.71
N GLN A 200 -7.98 -6.08 -3.98
CA GLN A 200 -9.19 -6.76 -4.36
C GLN A 200 -8.91 -8.25 -4.67
N ASN A 201 -7.72 -8.56 -5.19
CA ASN A 201 -7.29 -9.93 -5.44
C ASN A 201 -6.85 -10.60 -4.13
N ALA A 202 -7.86 -11.00 -3.33
CA ALA A 202 -7.65 -11.55 -1.99
C ALA A 202 -6.70 -12.74 -1.98
N ARG A 203 -6.88 -13.70 -2.91
CA ARG A 203 -6.07 -14.93 -2.93
C ARG A 203 -4.58 -14.63 -3.13
N ALA A 204 -4.27 -13.78 -4.08
CA ALA A 204 -2.89 -13.43 -4.38
C ALA A 204 -2.25 -12.56 -3.29
N ALA A 205 -3.02 -11.63 -2.71
CA ALA A 205 -2.55 -10.78 -1.61
C ALA A 205 -2.28 -11.59 -0.34
N LEU A 206 -3.18 -12.49 0.04
CA LEU A 206 -3.01 -13.34 1.22
C LEU A 206 -1.81 -14.31 1.10
N ALA A 207 -1.45 -14.72 -0.12
CA ALA A 207 -0.29 -15.59 -0.34
C ALA A 207 1.05 -14.92 0.05
N ILE A 208 1.10 -13.59 0.17
CA ILE A 208 2.30 -12.85 0.58
C ILE A 208 2.17 -12.18 1.94
N SER A 209 0.98 -12.15 2.53
CA SER A 209 0.68 -11.42 3.75
C SER A 209 0.90 -12.29 4.99
N ASP A 210 1.29 -11.64 6.08
CA ASP A 210 1.38 -12.25 7.41
C ASP A 210 0.01 -12.23 8.11
N ARG A 211 -0.71 -11.09 8.00
CA ARG A 211 -2.07 -10.88 8.53
C ARG A 211 -2.93 -10.13 7.51
N ALA A 212 -4.24 -10.21 7.73
CA ALA A 212 -5.17 -9.40 6.98
C ALA A 212 -6.33 -8.88 7.84
N TYR A 213 -6.83 -7.73 7.41
CA TYR A 213 -8.08 -7.13 7.88
C TYR A 213 -9.14 -7.28 6.79
N VAL A 214 -10.39 -7.49 7.20
CA VAL A 214 -11.54 -7.42 6.30
C VAL A 214 -12.35 -6.19 6.66
N LEU A 215 -12.44 -5.25 5.73
CA LEU A 215 -13.18 -4.01 5.85
C LEU A 215 -14.55 -4.15 5.17
N VAL A 216 -15.61 -3.77 5.87
CA VAL A 216 -16.99 -3.73 5.33
C VAL A 216 -17.66 -2.47 5.86
N ASP A 217 -18.28 -1.69 4.96
CA ASP A 217 -18.98 -0.45 5.30
C ASP A 217 -18.20 0.53 6.17
N GLY A 218 -16.91 0.68 5.89
CA GLY A 218 -16.01 1.57 6.59
C GLY A 218 -15.53 1.10 7.97
N ARG A 219 -15.79 -0.17 8.33
CA ARG A 219 -15.40 -0.77 9.61
C ARG A 219 -14.58 -2.03 9.39
N GLU A 220 -13.56 -2.25 10.20
CA GLU A 220 -12.94 -3.56 10.26
C GLU A 220 -13.89 -4.56 10.93
N ARG A 221 -14.13 -5.67 10.26
CA ARG A 221 -14.99 -6.76 10.75
C ARG A 221 -14.19 -7.95 11.24
N LEU A 222 -13.00 -8.11 10.72
CA LEU A 222 -12.17 -9.26 11.00
C LEU A 222 -10.69 -8.87 10.91
N GLU A 223 -9.90 -9.39 11.86
CA GLU A 223 -8.44 -9.40 11.83
C GLU A 223 -7.98 -10.83 12.07
N ARG A 224 -7.18 -11.40 11.18
CA ARG A 224 -6.65 -12.77 11.33
C ARG A 224 -5.29 -12.92 10.62
N PRO A 225 -4.50 -13.97 10.98
CA PRO A 225 -3.40 -14.43 10.15
C PRO A 225 -3.89 -14.69 8.72
N ALA A 226 -3.06 -14.36 7.72
CA ALA A 226 -3.42 -14.52 6.31
C ALA A 226 -3.59 -16.01 5.93
N ALA A 227 -2.84 -16.90 6.59
CA ALA A 227 -2.95 -18.34 6.37
C ALA A 227 -4.35 -18.85 6.73
N GLY A 228 -5.00 -19.51 5.78
CA GLY A 228 -6.35 -20.07 5.95
C GLY A 228 -7.50 -19.07 5.95
N LEU A 229 -7.25 -17.78 5.81
CA LEU A 229 -8.30 -16.75 5.86
C LEU A 229 -9.32 -16.90 4.71
N MET A 230 -8.90 -17.37 3.54
CA MET A 230 -9.81 -17.64 2.42
C MET A 230 -10.78 -18.80 2.71
N ASP A 231 -10.45 -19.66 3.64
CA ASP A 231 -11.30 -20.81 4.03
C ASP A 231 -12.28 -20.43 5.15
N ALA A 232 -12.11 -19.27 5.76
CA ALA A 232 -13.02 -18.78 6.79
C ALA A 232 -14.43 -18.54 6.20
N PRO A 233 -15.50 -19.10 6.80
CA PRO A 233 -16.87 -18.97 6.29
C PRO A 233 -17.31 -17.51 6.09
N GLU A 234 -16.90 -16.64 6.99
CA GLU A 234 -17.23 -15.22 6.98
C GLU A 234 -16.60 -14.51 5.75
N VAL A 235 -15.36 -14.88 5.39
CA VAL A 235 -14.66 -14.31 4.22
C VAL A 235 -15.27 -14.89 2.93
N ARG A 236 -15.55 -16.19 2.92
CA ARG A 236 -16.27 -16.82 1.79
C ARG A 236 -17.61 -16.15 1.53
N ALA A 237 -18.41 -15.90 2.55
CA ALA A 237 -19.70 -15.22 2.41
C ALA A 237 -19.55 -13.80 1.83
N LEU A 238 -18.53 -13.05 2.20
CA LEU A 238 -18.26 -11.70 1.69
C LEU A 238 -17.84 -11.69 0.22
N TYR A 239 -17.08 -12.71 -0.23
CA TYR A 239 -16.55 -12.76 -1.59
C TYR A 239 -17.40 -13.62 -2.55
N LEU A 240 -18.13 -14.64 -2.04
CA LEU A 240 -18.93 -15.56 -2.83
C LEU A 240 -20.45 -15.29 -2.71
N GLY A 241 -20.88 -14.66 -1.61
CA GLY A 241 -22.29 -14.40 -1.33
C GLY A 241 -22.94 -13.33 -2.24
N HIS A 242 -22.18 -12.53 -2.95
CA HIS A 242 -22.70 -11.54 -3.92
C HIS A 242 -22.94 -12.15 -5.31
N GLY A 243 -22.56 -13.41 -5.56
CA GLY A 243 -22.78 -14.12 -6.82
C GLY A 243 -23.99 -15.05 -6.84
N ALA A 244 -24.57 -15.41 -5.69
CA ALA A 244 -25.65 -16.39 -5.61
C ALA A 244 -27.07 -15.78 -5.66
N ALA A 245 -27.22 -14.46 -5.59
CA ALA A 245 -28.54 -13.80 -5.61
C ALA A 245 -28.99 -13.29 -7.00
N ALA A 246 -28.19 -13.50 -8.06
CA ALA A 246 -28.53 -13.03 -9.41
C ALA A 246 -28.93 -14.14 -10.39
N GLY A 247 -29.33 -15.29 -9.89
CA GLY A 247 -29.65 -16.44 -10.75
C GLY A 247 -30.82 -17.29 -10.29
N VAL A 248 -31.96 -16.69 -9.87
CA VAL A 248 -33.31 -17.35 -9.91
C VAL A 248 -34.37 -16.27 -9.98
N ALA A 249 -34.82 -15.95 -11.16
CA ALA A 249 -36.16 -15.53 -11.51
C ALA A 249 -36.29 -15.52 -13.05
#